data_39729b6f72263ccfcd9db36334bf0473
#
_entry.id   39729b6f72263ccfcd9db36334bf0473
#
_cell.length_a   1.000
_cell.length_b   1.000
_cell.length_c   1.000
_cell.angle_alpha   90.00
_cell.angle_beta   90.00
_cell.angle_gamma   90.00
#
_symmetry.space_group_name_H-M   'P 1'
#
loop_
_entity.id
_entity.type
_entity.pdbx_description
1 polymer ?
#
loop_
_entity_poly.entity_id
_entity_poly.type
_entity_poly.pdbx_seq_one_letter_code
_entity_poly.pdbx_strand_id
1 'polypeptide(L)'
;MEKKETRQSYGEELAILGEKNQNIVVLDADLSSATKTDIFAKKFHDRFFDIGIAEQDMVSTAAGFATCGKIPYVSTFAMFCAGRAYDQIRNSICYPKLNVKICATHAGVTVGEDGATHQMIEDLSLMRTIPNMTVISTCDDIQTKWAVNEISKIEGPVYLRLY
;
A
#
# COMPACT_ATOMS: atom_id res chain seq x y z
N MET A 1 -27.10 -0.51 1.27
CA MET A 1 -25.71 -0.93 1.06
C MET A 1 -25.06 -1.11 2.42
N GLU A 2 -24.45 -2.23 2.68
CA GLU A 2 -23.67 -2.47 3.87
C GLU A 2 -22.42 -1.57 3.84
N LYS A 3 -22.14 -0.87 4.94
CA LYS A 3 -20.95 -0.02 5.04
C LYS A 3 -19.73 -0.91 5.22
N LYS A 4 -18.77 -0.83 4.30
CA LYS A 4 -17.54 -1.61 4.34
C LYS A 4 -16.32 -0.68 4.33
N GLU A 5 -15.36 -0.97 5.20
CA GLU A 5 -14.10 -0.23 5.25
C GLU A 5 -13.29 -0.44 3.97
N THR A 6 -12.68 0.61 3.44
CA THR A 6 -11.88 0.53 2.21
C THR A 6 -10.70 -0.44 2.35
N ARG A 7 -10.07 -0.50 3.53
CA ARG A 7 -8.98 -1.46 3.82
C ARG A 7 -9.43 -2.92 3.74
N GLN A 8 -10.68 -3.24 4.16
CA GLN A 8 -11.22 -4.60 4.04
C GLN A 8 -11.39 -4.98 2.56
N SER A 9 -11.93 -4.06 1.77
CA SER A 9 -12.10 -4.25 0.33
C SER A 9 -10.76 -4.36 -0.40
N TYR A 10 -9.76 -3.62 0.04
CA TYR A 10 -8.39 -3.74 -0.44
C TYR A 10 -7.81 -5.13 -0.20
N GLY A 11 -7.85 -5.63 1.05
CA GLY A 11 -7.28 -6.94 1.38
C GLY A 11 -7.94 -8.10 0.63
N GLU A 12 -9.28 -8.06 0.51
CA GLU A 12 -10.02 -9.06 -0.24
C GLU A 12 -9.68 -9.05 -1.74
N GLU A 13 -9.69 -7.87 -2.36
CA GLU A 13 -9.41 -7.75 -3.78
C GLU A 13 -7.94 -8.04 -4.11
N LEU A 14 -7.02 -7.67 -3.22
CA LEU A 14 -5.61 -8.02 -3.36
C LEU A 14 -5.38 -9.53 -3.36
N ALA A 15 -6.11 -10.26 -2.51
CA ALA A 15 -6.05 -11.71 -2.49
C ALA A 15 -6.61 -12.35 -3.78
N ILE A 16 -7.70 -11.79 -4.34
CA ILE A 16 -8.25 -12.22 -5.64
C ILE A 16 -7.25 -11.93 -6.76
N LEU A 17 -6.61 -10.78 -6.72
CA LEU A 17 -5.61 -10.39 -7.71
C LEU A 17 -4.36 -11.29 -7.64
N GLY A 18 -3.96 -11.70 -6.44
CA GLY A 18 -2.87 -12.66 -6.21
C GLY A 18 -3.11 -14.04 -6.81
N GLU A 19 -4.37 -14.46 -6.93
CA GLU A 19 -4.73 -15.70 -7.65
C GLU A 19 -4.48 -15.61 -9.15
N LYS A 20 -4.70 -14.41 -9.72
CA LYS A 20 -4.59 -14.16 -11.16
C LYS A 20 -3.16 -13.82 -11.60
N ASN A 21 -2.32 -13.29 -10.70
CA ASN A 21 -0.98 -12.84 -11.03
C ASN A 21 0.04 -13.27 -9.96
N GLN A 22 0.89 -14.23 -10.32
CA GLN A 22 1.94 -14.78 -9.45
C GLN A 22 3.14 -13.83 -9.25
N ASN A 23 3.22 -12.74 -9.99
CA ASN A 23 4.26 -11.74 -9.79
C ASN A 23 3.94 -10.77 -8.64
N ILE A 24 2.71 -10.76 -8.14
CA ILE A 24 2.35 -9.96 -6.99
C ILE A 24 2.97 -10.54 -5.72
N VAL A 25 3.67 -9.71 -5.00
CA VAL A 25 4.19 -9.95 -3.66
C VAL A 25 3.67 -8.85 -2.73
N VAL A 26 3.44 -9.19 -1.47
CA VAL A 26 2.88 -8.26 -0.48
C VAL A 26 3.86 -8.11 0.68
N LEU A 27 4.16 -6.88 1.05
CA LEU A 27 4.99 -6.55 2.19
C LEU A 27 4.17 -5.73 3.20
N ASP A 28 4.35 -6.02 4.47
CA ASP A 28 3.67 -5.33 5.57
C ASP A 28 4.67 -4.99 6.69
N ALA A 29 4.38 -3.96 7.47
CA ALA A 29 5.22 -3.50 8.56
C ALA A 29 4.59 -3.84 9.93
N ASP A 30 4.35 -5.14 10.17
CA ASP A 30 3.76 -5.69 11.41
C ASP A 30 2.34 -5.16 11.74
N LEU A 31 1.59 -4.83 10.70
CA LEU A 31 0.22 -4.30 10.81
C LEU A 31 -0.81 -5.09 9.98
N SER A 32 -0.48 -6.33 9.58
CA SER A 32 -1.23 -7.09 8.57
C SER A 32 -2.71 -7.31 8.93
N SER A 33 -3.05 -7.46 10.19
CA SER A 33 -4.44 -7.57 10.65
C SER A 33 -5.21 -6.25 10.51
N ALA A 34 -4.54 -5.11 10.70
CA ALA A 34 -5.12 -3.78 10.58
C ALA A 34 -5.22 -3.33 9.12
N THR A 35 -4.20 -3.56 8.32
CA THR A 35 -4.17 -3.26 6.88
C THR A 35 -4.98 -4.23 6.02
N LYS A 36 -5.36 -5.40 6.59
CA LYS A 36 -6.05 -6.52 5.93
C LYS A 36 -5.20 -7.29 4.92
N THR A 37 -3.91 -7.11 4.93
CA THR A 37 -2.96 -7.91 4.13
C THR A 37 -2.86 -9.35 4.63
N ASP A 38 -3.28 -9.63 5.87
CA ASP A 38 -3.41 -10.98 6.42
C ASP A 38 -4.32 -11.90 5.58
N ILE A 39 -5.27 -11.32 4.82
CA ILE A 39 -6.14 -12.07 3.89
C ILE A 39 -5.31 -12.65 2.74
N PHE A 40 -4.36 -11.85 2.22
CA PHE A 40 -3.40 -12.34 1.22
C PHE A 40 -2.42 -13.34 1.82
N ALA A 41 -1.87 -13.05 3.00
CA ALA A 41 -0.91 -13.90 3.69
C ALA A 41 -1.44 -15.33 3.93
N LYS A 42 -2.71 -15.47 4.31
CA LYS A 42 -3.38 -16.76 4.53
C LYS A 42 -3.47 -17.62 3.27
N LYS A 43 -3.54 -17.00 2.09
CA LYS A 43 -3.62 -17.70 0.80
C LYS A 43 -2.25 -17.94 0.17
N PHE A 44 -1.31 -17.00 0.34
CA PHE A 44 -0.04 -16.96 -0.39
C PHE A 44 1.12 -16.68 0.56
N HIS A 45 1.37 -17.60 1.47
CA HIS A 45 2.41 -17.46 2.50
C HIS A 45 3.83 -17.25 1.93
N ASP A 46 4.11 -17.83 0.78
CA ASP A 46 5.38 -17.74 0.06
C ASP A 46 5.60 -16.39 -0.66
N ARG A 47 4.55 -15.56 -0.74
CA ARG A 47 4.55 -14.26 -1.41
C ARG A 47 4.17 -13.11 -0.47
N PHE A 48 4.09 -13.39 0.82
CA PHE A 48 3.84 -12.41 1.87
C PHE A 48 5.07 -12.27 2.76
N PHE A 49 5.48 -11.04 3.03
CA PHE A 49 6.66 -10.71 3.81
C PHE A 49 6.31 -9.68 4.88
N ASP A 50 6.36 -10.11 6.14
CA ASP A 50 6.32 -9.18 7.26
C ASP A 50 7.75 -8.69 7.55
N ILE A 51 7.97 -7.39 7.39
CA ILE A 51 9.29 -6.78 7.58
C ILE A 51 9.49 -6.29 9.02
N GLY A 52 8.42 -6.36 9.83
CA GLY A 52 8.41 -5.77 11.17
C GLY A 52 8.18 -4.25 11.11
N ILE A 53 8.32 -3.58 12.25
CA ILE A 53 8.13 -2.13 12.37
C ILE A 53 9.34 -1.38 11.75
N ALA A 54 9.50 -1.51 10.44
CA ALA A 54 10.65 -1.01 9.68
C ALA A 54 10.23 -0.54 8.28
N GLU A 55 9.42 0.51 8.19
CA GLU A 55 8.81 0.96 6.93
C GLU A 55 9.82 1.40 5.88
N GLN A 56 10.95 1.96 6.29
CA GLN A 56 12.05 2.33 5.38
C GLN A 56 12.67 1.10 4.73
N ASP A 57 12.87 0.03 5.50
CA ASP A 57 13.38 -1.24 5.00
C ASP A 57 12.34 -1.94 4.10
N MET A 58 11.07 -1.94 4.50
CA MET A 58 9.96 -2.46 3.70
C MET A 58 9.93 -1.83 2.31
N VAL A 59 10.02 -0.50 2.23
CA VAL A 59 10.01 0.24 0.96
C VAL A 59 11.25 -0.06 0.12
N SER A 60 12.43 -0.14 0.75
CA SER A 60 13.68 -0.48 0.06
C SER A 60 13.68 -1.92 -0.46
N THR A 61 13.17 -2.86 0.33
CA THR A 61 13.00 -4.26 -0.05
C THR A 61 12.00 -4.40 -1.22
N ALA A 62 10.89 -3.65 -1.19
CA ALA A 62 9.94 -3.61 -2.30
C ALA A 62 10.59 -3.09 -3.59
N ALA A 63 11.45 -2.07 -3.50
CA ALA A 63 12.21 -1.62 -4.66
C ALA A 63 13.08 -2.75 -5.24
N GLY A 64 13.74 -3.53 -4.40
CA GLY A 64 14.50 -4.73 -4.80
C GLY A 64 13.62 -5.77 -5.54
N PHE A 65 12.45 -6.11 -4.99
CA PHE A 65 11.51 -7.01 -5.66
C PHE A 65 11.07 -6.49 -7.03
N ALA A 66 10.81 -5.19 -7.14
CA ALA A 66 10.41 -4.58 -8.41
C ALA A 66 11.51 -4.68 -9.49
N THR A 67 12.79 -4.56 -9.11
CA THR A 67 13.91 -4.75 -10.05
C THR A 67 14.04 -6.20 -10.53
N CYS A 68 13.49 -7.16 -9.78
CA CYS A 68 13.43 -8.58 -10.15
C CYS A 68 12.14 -8.95 -10.91
N GLY A 69 11.36 -7.97 -11.39
CA GLY A 69 10.15 -8.18 -12.19
C GLY A 69 8.92 -8.57 -11.37
N LYS A 70 8.96 -8.41 -10.04
CA LYS A 70 7.78 -8.56 -9.20
C LYS A 70 6.97 -7.26 -9.15
N ILE A 71 5.72 -7.36 -8.71
CA ILE A 71 4.81 -6.24 -8.47
C ILE A 71 4.54 -6.15 -6.96
N PRO A 72 5.39 -5.45 -6.21
CA PRO A 72 5.20 -5.34 -4.77
C PRO A 72 4.03 -4.43 -4.41
N TYR A 73 3.19 -4.91 -3.50
CA TYR A 73 2.20 -4.13 -2.77
C TYR A 73 2.74 -3.95 -1.34
N VAL A 74 3.02 -2.72 -0.94
CA VAL A 74 3.49 -2.40 0.42
C VAL A 74 2.37 -1.78 1.22
N SER A 75 2.17 -2.23 2.45
CA SER A 75 1.07 -1.76 3.30
C SER A 75 1.54 -1.47 4.71
N THR A 76 1.13 -0.32 5.20
CA THR A 76 1.23 0.17 6.58
C THR A 76 0.26 1.34 6.73
N PHE A 77 0.23 1.97 7.89
CA PHE A 77 -0.56 3.20 8.07
C PHE A 77 0.02 4.36 7.25
N ALA A 78 -0.85 5.23 6.76
CA ALA A 78 -0.45 6.37 5.93
C ALA A 78 0.58 7.27 6.62
N MET A 79 0.45 7.48 7.93
CA MET A 79 1.41 8.25 8.72
C MET A 79 2.81 7.65 8.67
N PHE A 80 2.92 6.35 8.78
CA PHE A 80 4.21 5.67 8.79
C PHE A 80 4.78 5.50 7.38
N CYS A 81 3.92 5.27 6.41
CA CYS A 81 4.34 5.16 5.01
C CYS A 81 4.84 6.51 4.47
N ALA A 82 3.96 7.48 4.42
CA ALA A 82 4.25 8.78 3.82
C ALA A 82 5.20 9.65 4.68
N GLY A 83 5.12 9.53 6.00
CA GLY A 83 5.98 10.29 6.91
C GLY A 83 7.36 9.64 7.10
N ARG A 84 7.39 8.39 7.56
CA ARG A 84 8.63 7.73 7.98
C ARG A 84 9.50 7.26 6.80
N ALA A 85 8.89 6.75 5.73
CA ALA A 85 9.57 6.19 4.57
C ALA A 85 9.61 7.13 3.34
N TYR A 86 9.38 8.43 3.52
CA TYR A 86 9.28 9.40 2.42
C TYR A 86 10.50 9.40 1.51
N ASP A 87 11.71 9.39 2.09
CA ASP A 87 12.95 9.41 1.33
C ASP A 87 13.10 8.15 0.46
N GLN A 88 12.81 6.98 1.02
CA GLN A 88 12.91 5.70 0.29
C GLN A 88 11.86 5.63 -0.85
N ILE A 89 10.64 6.12 -0.61
CA ILE A 89 9.62 6.24 -1.66
C ILE A 89 10.11 7.13 -2.78
N ARG A 90 10.64 8.30 -2.44
CA ARG A 90 11.13 9.27 -3.42
C ARG A 90 12.32 8.76 -4.24
N ASN A 91 13.34 8.24 -3.55
CA ASN A 91 14.62 7.94 -4.17
C ASN A 91 14.74 6.49 -4.66
N SER A 92 14.20 5.52 -3.90
CA SER A 92 14.33 4.11 -4.27
C SER A 92 13.21 3.62 -5.19
N ILE A 93 12.03 4.25 -5.17
CA ILE A 93 10.88 3.85 -5.98
C ILE A 93 10.59 4.84 -7.10
N CYS A 94 10.35 6.12 -6.77
CA CYS A 94 9.84 7.07 -7.76
C CYS A 94 10.90 7.58 -8.73
N TYR A 95 12.12 7.82 -8.26
CA TYR A 95 13.22 8.27 -9.12
C TYR A 95 13.52 7.27 -10.23
N PRO A 96 13.71 5.96 -9.96
CA PRO A 96 13.90 4.94 -10.99
C PRO A 96 12.59 4.46 -11.63
N LYS A 97 11.43 4.99 -11.26
CA LYS A 97 10.08 4.63 -11.77
C LYS A 97 9.73 3.15 -11.57
N LEU A 98 10.10 2.57 -10.45
CA LEU A 98 9.84 1.16 -10.17
C LEU A 98 8.35 0.88 -9.98
N ASN A 99 7.92 -0.30 -10.40
CA ASN A 99 6.53 -0.74 -10.36
C ASN A 99 6.13 -1.23 -8.97
N VAL A 100 6.02 -0.30 -8.01
CA VAL A 100 5.61 -0.57 -6.62
C VAL A 100 4.27 0.09 -6.32
N LYS A 101 3.38 -0.64 -5.65
CA LYS A 101 2.06 -0.17 -5.20
C LYS A 101 2.11 0.10 -3.70
N ILE A 102 2.03 1.35 -3.32
CA ILE A 102 2.07 1.81 -1.93
C ILE A 102 0.62 2.00 -1.48
N CYS A 103 0.11 1.05 -0.69
CA CYS A 103 -1.28 1.01 -0.26
C CYS A 103 -1.38 1.38 1.22
N ALA A 104 -1.54 2.67 1.48
CA ALA A 104 -1.50 3.25 2.81
C ALA A 104 -2.91 3.32 3.42
N THR A 105 -3.09 2.68 4.57
CA THR A 105 -4.36 2.63 5.30
C THR A 105 -4.42 3.66 6.42
N HIS A 106 -5.58 3.79 7.07
CA HIS A 106 -5.78 4.70 8.22
C HIS A 106 -5.42 6.15 7.91
N ALA A 107 -5.66 6.60 6.68
CA ALA A 107 -5.42 7.97 6.28
C ALA A 107 -6.51 8.91 6.80
N GLY A 108 -6.17 10.18 6.99
CA GLY A 108 -7.09 11.21 7.46
C GLY A 108 -7.24 11.24 8.98
N VAL A 109 -8.44 11.64 9.45
CA VAL A 109 -8.72 11.92 10.86
C VAL A 109 -9.51 10.82 11.58
N THR A 110 -9.89 9.75 10.87
CA THR A 110 -10.79 8.72 11.38
C THR A 110 -10.06 7.47 11.89
N VAL A 111 -8.85 7.63 12.40
CA VAL A 111 -8.00 6.53 12.89
C VAL A 111 -8.55 5.88 14.16
N GLY A 112 -9.37 6.59 14.93
CA GLY A 112 -9.94 6.08 16.16
C GLY A 112 -9.06 6.35 17.39
N GLU A 113 -8.93 5.35 18.26
CA GLU A 113 -8.30 5.48 19.59
C GLU A 113 -6.79 5.80 19.56
N ASP A 114 -6.08 5.49 18.50
CA ASP A 114 -4.67 5.83 18.33
C ASP A 114 -4.43 7.37 18.29
N GLY A 115 -5.43 8.12 17.90
CA GLY A 115 -5.46 9.59 18.00
C GLY A 115 -4.51 10.31 17.06
N ALA A 116 -4.17 11.54 17.42
CA ALA A 116 -3.50 12.51 16.57
C ALA A 116 -2.13 12.08 16.06
N THR A 117 -1.41 11.22 16.78
CA THR A 117 -0.08 10.73 16.37
C THR A 117 -0.14 9.78 15.17
N HIS A 118 -1.31 9.20 14.90
CA HIS A 118 -1.55 8.25 13.81
C HIS A 118 -2.41 8.85 12.69
N GLN A 119 -3.06 9.98 12.94
CA GLN A 119 -3.84 10.70 11.93
C GLN A 119 -2.91 11.30 10.88
N MET A 120 -3.19 11.02 9.61
CA MET A 120 -2.38 11.50 8.49
C MET A 120 -3.24 12.35 7.55
N ILE A 121 -3.05 13.66 7.60
CA ILE A 121 -3.82 14.64 6.80
C ILE A 121 -3.02 15.21 5.62
N GLU A 122 -1.71 15.08 5.62
CA GLU A 122 -0.78 15.64 4.64
C GLU A 122 -0.25 14.64 3.60
N ASP A 123 -0.61 13.36 3.68
CA ASP A 123 -0.11 12.31 2.79
C ASP A 123 -0.34 12.59 1.31
N LEU A 124 -1.53 13.07 0.94
CA LEU A 124 -1.82 13.43 -0.46
C LEU A 124 -0.91 14.57 -0.94
N SER A 125 -0.67 15.56 -0.09
CA SER A 125 0.23 16.67 -0.42
C SER A 125 1.66 16.17 -0.62
N LEU A 126 2.18 15.38 0.32
CA LEU A 126 3.52 14.81 0.27
C LEU A 126 3.71 13.93 -0.98
N MET A 127 2.81 13.00 -1.22
CA MET A 127 2.93 12.07 -2.35
C MET A 127 2.78 12.76 -3.71
N ARG A 128 1.93 13.79 -3.82
CA ARG A 128 1.75 14.56 -5.06
C ARG A 128 2.96 15.43 -5.42
N THR A 129 3.83 15.75 -4.48
CA THR A 129 5.07 16.50 -4.76
C THR A 129 6.17 15.63 -5.34
N ILE A 130 6.07 14.29 -5.23
CA ILE A 130 7.09 13.38 -5.73
C ILE A 130 6.90 13.15 -7.24
N PRO A 131 7.91 13.45 -8.08
CA PRO A 131 7.83 13.17 -9.51
C PRO A 131 7.59 11.68 -9.79
N ASN A 132 6.83 11.40 -10.83
CA ASN A 132 6.45 10.06 -11.31
C ASN A 132 5.43 9.31 -10.43
N MET A 133 5.05 9.83 -9.26
CA MET A 133 4.05 9.19 -8.40
C MET A 133 2.64 9.38 -8.96
N THR A 134 1.91 8.28 -9.16
CA THR A 134 0.46 8.30 -9.37
C THR A 134 -0.23 8.23 -8.01
N VAL A 135 -1.11 9.19 -7.71
CA VAL A 135 -1.80 9.26 -6.41
C VAL A 135 -3.29 9.03 -6.61
N ILE A 136 -3.84 8.05 -5.91
CA ILE A 136 -5.25 7.66 -5.97
C ILE A 136 -5.82 7.66 -4.54
N SER A 137 -6.98 8.27 -4.34
CA SER A 137 -7.75 8.21 -3.10
C SER A 137 -9.14 7.67 -3.41
N THR A 138 -9.52 6.59 -2.76
CA THR A 138 -10.83 5.94 -2.97
C THR A 138 -11.82 6.39 -1.90
N CYS A 139 -13.11 6.42 -2.22
CA CYS A 139 -14.15 6.88 -1.31
C CYS A 139 -15.04 5.75 -0.76
N ASP A 140 -15.08 4.59 -1.43
CA ASP A 140 -15.95 3.48 -1.05
C ASP A 140 -15.38 2.10 -1.45
N ASP A 141 -16.13 1.05 -1.10
CA ASP A 141 -15.83 -0.35 -1.39
C ASP A 141 -15.67 -0.62 -2.89
N ILE A 142 -16.60 -0.14 -3.69
CA ILE A 142 -16.64 -0.41 -5.14
C ILE A 142 -15.45 0.24 -5.83
N GLN A 143 -15.20 1.51 -5.50
CA GLN A 143 -14.07 2.25 -6.05
C GLN A 143 -12.73 1.65 -5.60
N THR A 144 -12.65 1.16 -4.36
CA THR A 144 -11.42 0.51 -3.86
C THR A 144 -11.11 -0.77 -4.61
N LYS A 145 -12.08 -1.64 -4.81
CA LYS A 145 -11.89 -2.88 -5.60
C LYS A 145 -11.47 -2.58 -7.04
N TRP A 146 -12.14 -1.62 -7.66
CA TRP A 146 -11.77 -1.15 -8.99
C TRP A 146 -10.33 -0.61 -9.00
N ALA A 147 -9.97 0.26 -8.06
CA ALA A 147 -8.64 0.85 -7.99
C ALA A 147 -7.54 -0.21 -7.81
N VAL A 148 -7.72 -1.20 -6.93
CA VAL A 148 -6.77 -2.30 -6.72
C VAL A 148 -6.48 -3.06 -8.01
N ASN A 149 -7.51 -3.32 -8.81
CA ASN A 149 -7.35 -3.97 -10.11
C ASN A 149 -6.64 -3.06 -11.13
N GLU A 150 -7.03 -1.79 -11.21
CA GLU A 150 -6.46 -0.88 -12.21
C GLU A 150 -5.00 -0.54 -11.92
N ILE A 151 -4.62 -0.32 -10.66
CA ILE A 151 -3.22 -0.03 -10.33
C ILE A 151 -2.28 -1.18 -10.68
N SER A 152 -2.76 -2.42 -10.69
CA SER A 152 -1.95 -3.58 -11.10
C SER A 152 -1.49 -3.52 -12.56
N LYS A 153 -2.21 -2.75 -13.39
CA LYS A 153 -1.95 -2.58 -14.82
C LYS A 153 -1.09 -1.34 -15.12
N ILE A 154 -0.95 -0.45 -14.14
CA ILE A 154 -0.12 0.76 -14.28
C ILE A 154 1.34 0.38 -14.07
N GLU A 155 2.19 0.61 -15.04
CA GLU A 155 3.64 0.53 -14.89
C GLU A 155 4.14 1.76 -14.13
N GLY A 156 4.87 1.52 -13.02
CA GLY A 156 5.44 2.58 -12.20
C GLY A 156 4.81 2.72 -10.80
N PRO A 157 5.24 3.73 -10.06
CA PRO A 157 4.85 3.91 -8.66
C PRO A 157 3.41 4.44 -8.53
N VAL A 158 2.67 3.83 -7.63
CA VAL A 158 1.32 4.26 -7.28
C VAL A 158 1.19 4.35 -5.76
N TYR A 159 0.62 5.44 -5.28
CA TYR A 159 0.15 5.60 -3.91
C TYR A 159 -1.37 5.48 -3.88
N LEU A 160 -1.88 4.46 -3.23
CA LEU A 160 -3.30 4.21 -3.02
C LEU A 160 -3.66 4.53 -1.56
N ARG A 161 -4.47 5.57 -1.38
CA ARG A 161 -4.93 6.03 -0.07
C ARG A 161 -6.21 5.32 0.33
N LEU A 162 -6.21 4.74 1.54
CA LEU A 162 -7.31 3.96 2.11
C LEU A 162 -7.69 4.50 3.51
N TYR A 163 -8.97 4.29 3.87
CA TYR A 163 -9.55 4.73 5.15
C TYR A 163 -9.97 3.52 5.99
#